data_06a65beb6b171b951b4ed061d285f035
#
_entry.id   06a65beb6b171b951b4ed061d285f035
#
_cell.length_a   1.000
_cell.length_b   1.000
_cell.length_c   1.000
_cell.angle_alpha   90.00
_cell.angle_beta   90.00
_cell.angle_gamma   90.00
#
_symmetry.space_group_name_H-M   'P 1'
#
loop_
_entity.id
_entity.type
_entity.pdbx_description
1 polymer ?
#
loop_
_entity_poly.entity_id
_entity_poly.type
_entity_poly.pdbx_seq_one_letter_code
_entity_poly.pdbx_strand_id
1 'polypeptide(L)'
;MTGPARSPHPIVYLFLFAPFGAMGGYLSVAIGYQLTQAGVSVGDVAALVAASYIPQTWKFLWAPVVDTMLTRKRWYALAGVVTALGVLAMGIVPSDAGSLPLMYTAVLIASTATTFLAMAAESLLVYNTRPLEHGRAGGWFQAGNLGGQGLGGGAGLWLGETLPDPWMAGAALAVTCALCIAALRFVPEPPPIPRSARYGHTLIAVLRDLWQVTRSRAGYLALLICFLPIGSGAASNLWAAVADDWHATASTVALVTGVFSGIVSAIGCLAGGYGSDRLDRKTAYALYGVLMALCAVAMALAPRTEFMYILFTLAYAFIQGLTYAAFTAVVLEAIGHGAAATKYNVFASLSNMPIAYMTVVDGWAHERWGAAGLLNVEAAFGAVGIVLFIAIAVATKRRPAAATL
;
A
#
# COMPACT_ATOMS: atom_id res chain seq x y z
N MET A 1 -39.73 -14.48 4.26
CA MET A 1 -38.49 -15.25 4.23
C MET A 1 -37.69 -14.81 3.02
N THR A 2 -36.84 -13.82 3.19
CA THR A 2 -35.89 -13.39 2.13
C THR A 2 -34.76 -14.42 2.09
N GLY A 3 -34.65 -15.14 0.96
CA GLY A 3 -33.56 -16.09 0.75
C GLY A 3 -32.18 -15.47 1.02
N PRO A 4 -31.16 -16.28 1.29
CA PRO A 4 -29.82 -15.76 1.59
C PRO A 4 -29.38 -14.86 0.43
N ALA A 5 -29.12 -13.57 0.73
CA ALA A 5 -28.62 -12.63 -0.24
C ALA A 5 -27.38 -13.24 -0.92
N ARG A 6 -27.40 -13.35 -2.24
CA ARG A 6 -26.26 -13.88 -3.01
C ARG A 6 -25.06 -12.99 -2.74
N SER A 7 -23.91 -13.58 -2.37
CA SER A 7 -22.63 -12.86 -2.29
C SER A 7 -22.37 -12.17 -3.63
N PRO A 8 -21.93 -10.89 -3.63
CA PRO A 8 -21.58 -10.21 -4.87
C PRO A 8 -20.43 -10.93 -5.56
N HIS A 9 -20.36 -10.82 -6.89
CA HIS A 9 -19.22 -11.40 -7.61
C HIS A 9 -17.92 -10.71 -7.16
N PRO A 10 -16.86 -11.46 -6.79
CA PRO A 10 -15.63 -10.89 -6.22
C PRO A 10 -14.95 -9.81 -7.07
N ILE A 11 -15.11 -9.83 -8.40
CA ILE A 11 -14.58 -8.80 -9.31
C ILE A 11 -15.02 -7.37 -8.93
N VAL A 12 -16.15 -7.22 -8.25
CA VAL A 12 -16.63 -5.89 -7.81
C VAL A 12 -15.63 -5.22 -6.87
N TYR A 13 -14.92 -6.01 -6.06
CA TYR A 13 -13.92 -5.49 -5.13
C TYR A 13 -12.66 -4.95 -5.84
N LEU A 14 -12.34 -5.45 -7.05
CA LEU A 14 -11.32 -4.84 -7.90
C LEU A 14 -11.68 -3.38 -8.19
N PHE A 15 -12.91 -3.13 -8.67
CA PHE A 15 -13.34 -1.77 -8.99
C PHE A 15 -13.47 -0.88 -7.74
N LEU A 16 -13.92 -1.45 -6.61
CA LEU A 16 -14.02 -0.69 -5.36
C LEU A 16 -12.65 -0.33 -4.77
N PHE A 17 -11.58 -1.04 -5.11
CA PHE A 17 -10.27 -0.73 -4.55
C PHE A 17 -9.30 -0.11 -5.56
N ALA A 18 -9.61 -0.14 -6.85
CA ALA A 18 -8.82 0.49 -7.91
C ALA A 18 -8.53 1.99 -7.68
N PRO A 19 -9.47 2.85 -7.21
CA PRO A 19 -9.17 4.26 -6.97
C PRO A 19 -8.11 4.49 -5.88
N PHE A 20 -8.01 3.61 -4.88
CA PHE A 20 -6.98 3.64 -3.87
C PHE A 20 -5.59 3.47 -4.49
N GLY A 21 -5.41 2.41 -5.30
CA GLY A 21 -4.17 2.17 -6.02
C GLY A 21 -3.87 3.26 -7.05
N ALA A 22 -4.88 3.68 -7.83
CA ALA A 22 -4.70 4.66 -8.90
C ALA A 22 -4.17 6.01 -8.39
N MET A 23 -4.65 6.49 -7.26
CA MET A 23 -4.13 7.72 -6.63
C MET A 23 -2.66 7.57 -6.25
N GLY A 24 -2.29 6.46 -5.61
CA GLY A 24 -0.91 6.19 -5.21
C GLY A 24 0.04 6.05 -6.40
N GLY A 25 -0.40 5.31 -7.45
CA GLY A 25 0.37 5.15 -8.68
C GLY A 25 0.54 6.45 -9.46
N TYR A 26 -0.53 7.26 -9.56
CA TYR A 26 -0.46 8.58 -10.21
C TYR A 26 0.55 9.49 -9.51
N LEU A 27 0.53 9.52 -8.17
CA LEU A 27 1.50 10.30 -7.39
C LEU A 27 2.93 9.80 -7.59
N SER A 28 3.18 8.51 -7.36
CA SER A 28 4.56 7.98 -7.31
C SER A 28 5.19 7.82 -8.70
N VAL A 29 4.40 7.54 -9.74
CA VAL A 29 4.92 7.33 -11.09
C VAL A 29 4.79 8.58 -11.95
N ALA A 30 3.56 9.06 -12.21
CA ALA A 30 3.36 10.15 -13.14
C ALA A 30 3.84 11.50 -12.56
N ILE A 31 3.33 11.89 -11.40
CA ILE A 31 3.71 13.15 -10.75
C ILE A 31 5.18 13.11 -10.31
N GLY A 32 5.64 11.97 -9.75
CA GLY A 32 7.04 11.81 -9.36
C GLY A 32 8.01 11.98 -10.52
N TYR A 33 7.70 11.39 -11.68
CA TYR A 33 8.49 11.58 -12.90
C TYR A 33 8.46 13.03 -13.39
N GLN A 34 7.26 13.64 -13.51
CA GLN A 34 7.12 15.02 -13.98
C GLN A 34 7.86 16.02 -13.09
N LEU A 35 7.80 15.86 -11.76
CA LEU A 35 8.54 16.73 -10.82
C LEU A 35 10.05 16.62 -11.00
N THR A 36 10.59 15.40 -11.16
CA THR A 36 12.02 15.21 -11.41
C THR A 36 12.45 15.78 -12.74
N GLN A 37 11.67 15.64 -13.80
CA GLN A 37 11.94 16.24 -15.10
C GLN A 37 11.93 17.79 -15.04
N ALA A 38 11.12 18.35 -14.14
CA ALA A 38 11.10 19.80 -13.86
C ALA A 38 12.23 20.26 -12.91
N GLY A 39 13.16 19.38 -12.53
CA GLY A 39 14.33 19.71 -11.70
C GLY A 39 14.07 19.69 -10.19
N VAL A 40 12.95 19.15 -9.74
CA VAL A 40 12.71 18.91 -8.31
C VAL A 40 13.60 17.76 -7.84
N SER A 41 14.20 17.89 -6.65
CA SER A 41 15.08 16.85 -6.10
C SER A 41 14.35 15.55 -5.84
N VAL A 42 15.03 14.41 -6.00
CA VAL A 42 14.47 13.09 -5.67
C VAL A 42 14.09 13.01 -4.19
N GLY A 43 14.81 13.72 -3.31
CA GLY A 43 14.48 13.82 -1.89
C GLY A 43 13.17 14.54 -1.65
N ASP A 44 12.88 15.64 -2.33
CA ASP A 44 11.60 16.35 -2.22
C ASP A 44 10.44 15.51 -2.77
N VAL A 45 10.66 14.80 -3.88
CA VAL A 45 9.69 13.86 -4.44
C VAL A 45 9.43 12.71 -3.45
N ALA A 46 10.48 12.15 -2.86
CA ALA A 46 10.38 11.11 -1.84
C ALA A 46 9.59 11.60 -0.62
N ALA A 47 9.84 12.82 -0.14
CA ALA A 47 9.12 13.42 0.97
C ALA A 47 7.62 13.61 0.64
N LEU A 48 7.31 14.05 -0.57
CA LEU A 48 5.93 14.22 -1.06
C LEU A 48 5.20 12.85 -1.11
N VAL A 49 5.82 11.83 -1.67
CA VAL A 49 5.26 10.48 -1.75
C VAL A 49 5.08 9.90 -0.34
N ALA A 50 6.10 10.03 0.53
CA ALA A 50 6.03 9.57 1.91
C ALA A 50 4.90 10.26 2.70
N ALA A 51 4.64 11.53 2.46
CA ALA A 51 3.54 12.27 3.09
C ALA A 51 2.18 11.64 2.80
N SER A 52 1.99 11.00 1.64
CA SER A 52 0.75 10.29 1.30
C SER A 52 0.47 9.09 2.23
N TYR A 53 1.50 8.51 2.84
CA TYR A 53 1.36 7.39 3.78
C TYR A 53 1.01 7.83 5.21
N ILE A 54 1.16 9.12 5.55
CA ILE A 54 0.82 9.63 6.89
C ILE A 54 -0.64 9.32 7.23
N PRO A 55 -1.65 9.72 6.42
CA PRO A 55 -3.03 9.36 6.69
C PRO A 55 -3.26 7.84 6.73
N GLN A 56 -2.58 7.08 5.86
CA GLN A 56 -2.71 5.61 5.80
C GLN A 56 -2.20 4.93 7.08
N THR A 57 -1.13 5.46 7.68
CA THR A 57 -0.56 4.96 8.93
C THR A 57 -1.48 5.23 10.13
N TRP A 58 -2.14 6.37 10.16
CA TRP A 58 -2.97 6.81 11.28
C TRP A 58 -4.47 6.55 11.10
N LYS A 59 -4.89 5.92 9.99
CA LYS A 59 -6.31 5.69 9.66
C LYS A 59 -7.10 4.98 10.78
N PHE A 60 -6.48 4.17 11.60
CA PHE A 60 -7.12 3.49 12.72
C PHE A 60 -7.70 4.46 13.76
N LEU A 61 -7.19 5.70 13.85
CA LEU A 61 -7.71 6.70 14.79
C LEU A 61 -9.11 7.19 14.41
N TRP A 62 -9.43 7.25 13.13
CA TRP A 62 -10.75 7.67 12.66
C TRP A 62 -11.60 6.54 12.09
N ALA A 63 -11.13 5.29 12.16
CA ALA A 63 -11.93 4.12 11.81
C ALA A 63 -13.31 4.07 12.53
N PRO A 64 -13.42 4.42 13.82
CA PRO A 64 -14.71 4.48 14.51
C PRO A 64 -15.70 5.48 13.91
N VAL A 65 -15.24 6.53 13.22
CA VAL A 65 -16.10 7.50 12.51
C VAL A 65 -16.83 6.82 11.36
N VAL A 66 -16.12 5.95 10.61
CA VAL A 66 -16.70 5.18 9.49
C VAL A 66 -17.77 4.20 9.99
N ASP A 67 -17.57 3.62 11.16
CA ASP A 67 -18.50 2.65 11.73
C ASP A 67 -19.76 3.28 12.33
N THR A 68 -19.70 4.55 12.81
CA THR A 68 -20.76 5.14 13.65
C THR A 68 -21.60 6.20 12.96
N MET A 69 -21.09 6.91 11.93
CA MET A 69 -21.76 8.11 11.41
C MET A 69 -22.62 7.86 10.18
N LEU A 70 -22.07 7.26 9.13
CA LEU A 70 -22.76 7.03 7.87
C LEU A 70 -22.76 5.53 7.51
N THR A 71 -23.52 5.16 6.45
CA THR A 71 -23.43 3.82 5.87
C THR A 71 -22.11 3.64 5.11
N ARG A 72 -21.62 2.39 4.99
CA ARG A 72 -20.34 2.11 4.30
C ARG A 72 -20.35 2.59 2.86
N LYS A 73 -21.49 2.41 2.17
CA LYS A 73 -21.64 2.92 0.81
C LYS A 73 -21.59 4.44 0.71
N ARG A 74 -22.20 5.16 1.66
CA ARG A 74 -22.14 6.64 1.69
C ARG A 74 -20.73 7.12 1.97
N TRP A 75 -20.01 6.49 2.92
CA TRP A 75 -18.60 6.79 3.16
C TRP A 75 -17.76 6.55 1.93
N TYR A 76 -17.95 5.39 1.27
CA TYR A 76 -17.23 5.08 0.03
C TYR A 76 -17.50 6.11 -1.07
N ALA A 77 -18.77 6.46 -1.31
CA ALA A 77 -19.15 7.41 -2.36
C ALA A 77 -18.55 8.80 -2.10
N LEU A 78 -18.67 9.32 -0.86
CA LEU A 78 -18.12 10.62 -0.48
C LEU A 78 -16.59 10.61 -0.64
N ALA A 79 -15.92 9.62 -0.06
CA ALA A 79 -14.48 9.47 -0.13
C ALA A 79 -14.00 9.27 -1.58
N GLY A 80 -14.73 8.50 -2.39
CA GLY A 80 -14.44 8.30 -3.81
C GLY A 80 -14.50 9.59 -4.63
N VAL A 81 -15.51 10.44 -4.38
CA VAL A 81 -15.59 11.77 -5.00
C VAL A 81 -14.42 12.65 -4.58
N VAL A 82 -14.10 12.72 -3.28
CA VAL A 82 -12.98 13.54 -2.79
C VAL A 82 -11.64 13.01 -3.32
N THR A 83 -11.48 11.68 -3.41
CA THR A 83 -10.28 11.06 -4.04
C THR A 83 -10.17 11.48 -5.51
N ALA A 84 -11.27 11.40 -6.28
CA ALA A 84 -11.27 11.81 -7.68
C ALA A 84 -10.91 13.29 -7.85
N LEU A 85 -11.49 14.18 -7.03
CA LEU A 85 -11.15 15.60 -7.02
C LEU A 85 -9.70 15.85 -6.62
N GLY A 86 -9.16 15.07 -5.69
CA GLY A 86 -7.76 15.13 -5.30
C GLY A 86 -6.80 14.70 -6.41
N VAL A 87 -7.14 13.64 -7.16
CA VAL A 87 -6.39 13.21 -8.35
C VAL A 87 -6.43 14.28 -9.44
N LEU A 88 -7.59 14.90 -9.67
CA LEU A 88 -7.72 16.03 -10.59
C LEU A 88 -6.88 17.22 -10.14
N ALA A 89 -6.91 17.56 -8.85
CA ALA A 89 -6.11 18.66 -8.27
C ALA A 89 -4.61 18.43 -8.46
N MET A 90 -4.11 17.21 -8.23
CA MET A 90 -2.71 16.86 -8.49
C MET A 90 -2.32 17.06 -9.97
N GLY A 91 -3.26 16.79 -10.91
CA GLY A 91 -3.01 17.04 -12.33
C GLY A 91 -3.03 18.52 -12.73
N ILE A 92 -3.79 19.35 -12.02
CA ILE A 92 -3.92 20.80 -12.29
C ILE A 92 -2.74 21.58 -11.67
N VAL A 93 -2.23 21.14 -10.53
CA VAL A 93 -1.09 21.80 -9.85
C VAL A 93 0.14 21.64 -10.72
N PRO A 94 0.86 22.74 -11.06
CA PRO A 94 2.09 22.66 -11.83
C PRO A 94 3.14 21.76 -11.15
N SER A 95 3.82 20.94 -11.94
CA SER A 95 4.87 20.04 -11.46
C SER A 95 6.21 20.78 -11.39
N ASP A 96 6.32 21.76 -10.48
CA ASP A 96 7.53 22.55 -10.24
C ASP A 96 7.80 22.77 -8.74
N ALA A 97 9.00 23.21 -8.40
CA ALA A 97 9.41 23.42 -7.01
C ALA A 97 8.58 24.50 -6.28
N GLY A 98 8.10 25.53 -6.98
CA GLY A 98 7.29 26.60 -6.40
C GLY A 98 5.89 26.16 -6.01
N SER A 99 5.36 25.15 -6.70
CA SER A 99 4.02 24.60 -6.49
C SER A 99 3.97 23.42 -5.50
N LEU A 100 5.12 22.96 -4.98
CA LEU A 100 5.19 21.85 -4.03
C LEU A 100 4.25 21.99 -2.82
N PRO A 101 4.11 23.14 -2.13
CA PRO A 101 3.18 23.26 -0.99
C PRO A 101 1.73 22.99 -1.37
N LEU A 102 1.32 23.43 -2.58
CA LEU A 102 -0.03 23.17 -3.10
C LEU A 102 -0.18 21.69 -3.48
N MET A 103 0.86 21.07 -4.06
CA MET A 103 0.90 19.65 -4.37
C MET A 103 0.78 18.81 -3.08
N TYR A 104 1.51 19.14 -2.01
CA TYR A 104 1.37 18.50 -0.69
C TYR A 104 -0.07 18.56 -0.18
N THR A 105 -0.72 19.72 -0.32
CA THR A 105 -2.12 19.90 0.10
C THR A 105 -3.06 18.97 -0.68
N ALA A 106 -2.92 18.92 -2.01
CA ALA A 106 -3.73 18.04 -2.86
C ALA A 106 -3.50 16.56 -2.51
N VAL A 107 -2.25 16.15 -2.33
CA VAL A 107 -1.85 14.79 -1.95
C VAL A 107 -2.41 14.40 -0.59
N LEU A 108 -2.30 15.24 0.43
CA LEU A 108 -2.80 14.93 1.76
C LEU A 108 -4.33 14.82 1.81
N ILE A 109 -5.05 15.69 1.07
CA ILE A 109 -6.50 15.61 0.95
C ILE A 109 -6.89 14.30 0.25
N ALA A 110 -6.29 14.01 -0.90
CA ALA A 110 -6.56 12.79 -1.65
C ALA A 110 -6.23 11.53 -0.83
N SER A 111 -5.06 11.49 -0.20
CA SER A 111 -4.63 10.37 0.63
C SER A 111 -5.53 10.17 1.85
N THR A 112 -5.95 11.25 2.52
CA THR A 112 -6.92 11.16 3.62
C THR A 112 -8.24 10.58 3.13
N ALA A 113 -8.75 11.04 1.99
CA ALA A 113 -9.97 10.50 1.39
C ALA A 113 -9.84 9.01 1.05
N THR A 114 -8.70 8.58 0.49
CA THR A 114 -8.47 7.17 0.19
C THR A 114 -8.46 6.28 1.44
N THR A 115 -8.15 6.79 2.64
CA THR A 115 -8.27 6.01 3.88
C THR A 115 -9.73 5.69 4.20
N PHE A 116 -10.65 6.66 4.06
CA PHE A 116 -12.09 6.43 4.25
C PHE A 116 -12.65 5.49 3.18
N LEU A 117 -12.21 5.64 1.94
CA LEU A 117 -12.56 4.75 0.84
C LEU A 117 -12.11 3.32 1.14
N ALA A 118 -10.86 3.13 1.56
CA ALA A 118 -10.29 1.83 1.89
C ALA A 118 -11.07 1.16 3.03
N MET A 119 -11.28 1.85 4.16
CA MET A 119 -12.02 1.32 5.30
C MET A 119 -13.45 0.92 4.94
N ALA A 120 -14.13 1.72 4.10
CA ALA A 120 -15.47 1.42 3.62
C ALA A 120 -15.48 0.18 2.71
N ALA A 121 -14.52 0.07 1.76
CA ALA A 121 -14.39 -1.07 0.86
C ALA A 121 -14.03 -2.35 1.62
N GLU A 122 -13.08 -2.27 2.57
CA GLU A 122 -12.68 -3.38 3.46
C GLU A 122 -13.87 -3.88 4.29
N SER A 123 -14.67 -2.97 4.86
CA SER A 123 -15.89 -3.33 5.58
C SER A 123 -16.90 -4.01 4.67
N LEU A 124 -17.16 -3.48 3.47
CA LEU A 124 -18.05 -4.10 2.49
C LEU A 124 -17.56 -5.50 2.11
N LEU A 125 -16.25 -5.68 1.92
CA LEU A 125 -15.63 -6.98 1.62
C LEU A 125 -15.90 -7.99 2.73
N VAL A 126 -15.55 -7.64 3.98
CA VAL A 126 -15.67 -8.55 5.13
C VAL A 126 -17.12 -8.99 5.36
N TYR A 127 -18.07 -8.06 5.32
CA TYR A 127 -19.48 -8.37 5.60
C TYR A 127 -20.20 -9.09 4.47
N ASN A 128 -19.76 -8.96 3.23
CA ASN A 128 -20.43 -9.53 2.06
C ASN A 128 -19.73 -10.77 1.50
N THR A 129 -18.63 -11.23 2.11
CA THR A 129 -17.86 -12.39 1.63
C THR A 129 -17.99 -13.55 2.62
N ARG A 130 -18.26 -14.74 2.10
CA ARG A 130 -18.31 -15.98 2.91
C ARG A 130 -16.88 -16.41 3.25
N PRO A 131 -16.67 -17.08 4.42
CA PRO A 131 -15.34 -17.56 4.81
C PRO A 131 -14.62 -18.40 3.74
N LEU A 132 -15.36 -19.22 2.99
CA LEU A 132 -14.82 -20.05 1.89
C LEU A 132 -14.42 -19.25 0.65
N GLU A 133 -14.83 -17.98 0.55
CA GLU A 133 -14.57 -17.10 -0.60
C GLU A 133 -13.57 -15.98 -0.26
N HIS A 134 -13.08 -15.91 0.99
CA HIS A 134 -12.19 -14.84 1.46
C HIS A 134 -10.91 -14.73 0.63
N GLY A 135 -10.30 -15.86 0.27
CA GLY A 135 -9.08 -15.87 -0.54
C GLY A 135 -9.32 -15.27 -1.93
N ARG A 136 -10.43 -15.68 -2.58
CA ARG A 136 -10.78 -15.19 -3.92
C ARG A 136 -11.18 -13.72 -3.90
N ALA A 137 -11.96 -13.30 -2.91
CA ALA A 137 -12.36 -11.91 -2.75
C ALA A 137 -11.16 -11.01 -2.42
N GLY A 138 -10.26 -11.47 -1.54
CA GLY A 138 -8.98 -10.81 -1.25
C GLY A 138 -8.08 -10.69 -2.47
N GLY A 139 -8.02 -11.72 -3.32
CA GLY A 139 -7.27 -11.70 -4.58
C GLY A 139 -7.77 -10.59 -5.53
N TRP A 140 -9.07 -10.49 -5.75
CA TRP A 140 -9.66 -9.43 -6.57
C TRP A 140 -9.50 -8.04 -5.95
N PHE A 141 -9.57 -7.94 -4.62
CA PHE A 141 -9.34 -6.71 -3.88
C PHE A 141 -7.90 -6.21 -4.07
N GLN A 142 -6.90 -7.08 -3.90
CA GLN A 142 -5.50 -6.73 -4.14
C GLN A 142 -5.18 -6.50 -5.61
N ALA A 143 -5.85 -7.19 -6.52
CA ALA A 143 -5.77 -6.89 -7.95
C ALA A 143 -6.27 -5.47 -8.26
N GLY A 144 -7.30 -4.99 -7.56
CA GLY A 144 -7.76 -3.61 -7.61
C GLY A 144 -6.70 -2.62 -7.12
N ASN A 145 -6.03 -2.94 -6.00
CA ASN A 145 -4.95 -2.14 -5.46
C ASN A 145 -3.76 -2.03 -6.43
N LEU A 146 -3.13 -3.16 -6.73
CA LEU A 146 -1.91 -3.21 -7.53
C LEU A 146 -2.17 -2.86 -9.00
N GLY A 147 -3.29 -3.36 -9.57
CA GLY A 147 -3.71 -2.99 -10.92
C GLY A 147 -4.11 -1.51 -11.01
N GLY A 148 -4.78 -0.98 -9.98
CA GLY A 148 -5.08 0.44 -9.85
C GLY A 148 -3.81 1.29 -9.80
N GLN A 149 -2.80 0.87 -9.04
CA GLN A 149 -1.50 1.54 -8.97
C GLN A 149 -0.80 1.55 -10.33
N GLY A 150 -0.79 0.42 -11.02
CA GLY A 150 -0.26 0.32 -12.36
C GLY A 150 -0.98 1.23 -13.37
N LEU A 151 -2.31 1.20 -13.37
CA LEU A 151 -3.12 2.05 -14.24
C LEU A 151 -2.93 3.54 -13.90
N GLY A 152 -2.99 3.91 -12.63
CA GLY A 152 -2.82 5.30 -12.20
C GLY A 152 -1.45 5.86 -12.57
N GLY A 153 -0.39 5.08 -12.34
CA GLY A 153 0.97 5.46 -12.69
C GLY A 153 1.23 5.42 -14.19
N GLY A 154 1.05 4.24 -14.79
CA GLY A 154 1.39 4.01 -16.19
C GLY A 154 0.51 4.81 -17.16
N ALA A 155 -0.82 4.70 -17.03
CA ALA A 155 -1.73 5.46 -17.86
C ALA A 155 -1.65 6.96 -17.56
N GLY A 156 -1.45 7.34 -16.29
CA GLY A 156 -1.27 8.74 -15.90
C GLY A 156 -0.06 9.39 -16.55
N LEU A 157 1.08 8.70 -16.55
CA LEU A 157 2.29 9.18 -17.18
C LEU A 157 2.14 9.21 -18.71
N TRP A 158 1.66 8.12 -19.32
CA TRP A 158 1.46 8.05 -20.78
C TRP A 158 0.51 9.13 -21.28
N LEU A 159 -0.63 9.35 -20.57
CA LEU A 159 -1.55 10.42 -20.92
C LEU A 159 -0.94 11.80 -20.74
N GLY A 160 -0.13 12.00 -19.68
CA GLY A 160 0.57 13.26 -19.44
C GLY A 160 1.59 13.64 -20.54
N GLU A 161 2.20 12.62 -21.17
CA GLU A 161 3.13 12.78 -22.29
C GLU A 161 2.44 12.95 -23.67
N THR A 162 1.23 12.39 -23.82
CA THR A 162 0.55 12.33 -25.12
C THR A 162 -0.55 13.36 -25.29
N LEU A 163 -1.18 13.81 -24.21
CA LEU A 163 -2.24 14.83 -24.26
C LEU A 163 -1.67 16.23 -24.34
N PRO A 164 -2.41 17.19 -24.95
CA PRO A 164 -1.96 18.57 -25.10
C PRO A 164 -1.57 19.24 -23.80
N ASP A 165 -2.28 18.97 -22.72
CA ASP A 165 -2.05 19.55 -21.40
C ASP A 165 -1.93 18.46 -20.35
N PRO A 166 -0.92 18.47 -19.45
CA PRO A 166 -0.70 17.46 -18.43
C PRO A 166 -1.88 17.24 -17.49
N TRP A 167 -2.67 18.30 -17.17
CA TRP A 167 -3.83 18.19 -16.30
C TRP A 167 -4.92 17.25 -16.84
N MET A 168 -4.97 17.04 -18.15
CA MET A 168 -5.95 16.14 -18.79
C MET A 168 -5.75 14.69 -18.36
N ALA A 169 -4.50 14.27 -18.05
CA ALA A 169 -4.21 12.96 -17.48
C ALA A 169 -4.87 12.80 -16.11
N GLY A 170 -4.70 13.80 -15.23
CA GLY A 170 -5.37 13.83 -13.93
C GLY A 170 -6.90 13.81 -14.06
N ALA A 171 -7.46 14.54 -15.03
CA ALA A 171 -8.90 14.54 -15.30
C ALA A 171 -9.41 13.16 -15.76
N ALA A 172 -8.73 12.49 -16.68
CA ALA A 172 -9.08 11.15 -17.13
C ALA A 172 -9.08 10.12 -15.99
N LEU A 173 -8.04 10.16 -15.15
CA LEU A 173 -7.94 9.30 -13.98
C LEU A 173 -9.01 9.63 -12.93
N ALA A 174 -9.30 10.91 -12.70
CA ALA A 174 -10.37 11.34 -11.79
C ALA A 174 -11.74 10.81 -12.23
N VAL A 175 -12.05 10.91 -13.52
CA VAL A 175 -13.28 10.33 -14.10
C VAL A 175 -13.30 8.81 -13.90
N THR A 176 -12.19 8.13 -14.16
CA THR A 176 -12.09 6.67 -13.95
C THR A 176 -12.34 6.31 -12.49
N CYS A 177 -11.72 7.02 -11.53
CA CYS A 177 -11.95 6.83 -10.10
C CYS A 177 -13.43 7.08 -9.72
N ALA A 178 -14.06 8.13 -10.26
CA ALA A 178 -15.45 8.44 -10.01
C ALA A 178 -16.39 7.35 -10.56
N LEU A 179 -16.11 6.81 -11.75
CA LEU A 179 -16.88 5.71 -12.34
C LEU A 179 -16.84 4.44 -11.49
N CYS A 180 -15.75 4.18 -10.77
CA CYS A 180 -15.66 3.04 -9.85
C CYS A 180 -16.70 3.09 -8.71
N ILE A 181 -17.22 4.28 -8.36
CA ILE A 181 -18.32 4.44 -7.37
C ILE A 181 -19.57 3.67 -7.82
N ALA A 182 -19.81 3.56 -9.13
CA ALA A 182 -20.93 2.82 -9.66
C ALA A 182 -20.92 1.32 -9.28
N ALA A 183 -19.77 0.76 -8.95
CA ALA A 183 -19.65 -0.62 -8.49
C ALA A 183 -20.40 -0.88 -7.17
N LEU A 184 -20.66 0.15 -6.37
CA LEU A 184 -21.47 0.05 -5.14
C LEU A 184 -22.88 -0.51 -5.37
N ARG A 185 -23.42 -0.38 -6.59
CA ARG A 185 -24.76 -0.92 -6.92
C ARG A 185 -24.82 -2.45 -6.81
N PHE A 186 -23.67 -3.11 -6.99
CA PHE A 186 -23.57 -4.56 -7.01
C PHE A 186 -23.24 -5.17 -5.64
N VAL A 187 -22.99 -4.36 -4.61
CA VAL A 187 -22.66 -4.84 -3.25
C VAL A 187 -23.81 -4.47 -2.30
N PRO A 188 -24.35 -5.40 -1.50
CA PRO A 188 -25.33 -5.08 -0.47
C PRO A 188 -24.75 -4.18 0.62
N GLU A 189 -25.57 -3.27 1.17
CA GLU A 189 -25.19 -2.53 2.39
C GLU A 189 -25.31 -3.49 3.59
N PRO A 190 -24.25 -3.65 4.39
CA PRO A 190 -24.33 -4.45 5.61
C PRO A 190 -25.27 -3.83 6.64
N PRO A 191 -25.82 -4.64 7.57
CA PRO A 191 -26.65 -4.13 8.64
C PRO A 191 -25.93 -3.01 9.42
N PRO A 192 -26.65 -1.95 9.83
CA PRO A 192 -26.05 -0.89 10.61
C PRO A 192 -25.58 -1.43 11.96
N ILE A 193 -24.38 -1.03 12.39
CA ILE A 193 -23.89 -1.31 13.74
C ILE A 193 -24.77 -0.49 14.72
N PRO A 194 -25.21 -1.08 15.85
CA PRO A 194 -25.97 -0.35 16.84
C PRO A 194 -25.25 0.93 17.27
N ARG A 195 -25.90 2.09 17.14
CA ARG A 195 -25.35 3.43 17.46
C ARG A 195 -25.05 3.65 18.94
N SER A 196 -25.14 2.63 19.79
CA SER A 196 -24.93 2.71 21.24
C SER A 196 -23.48 2.92 21.67
N ALA A 197 -22.51 2.72 20.78
CA ALA A 197 -21.11 2.93 21.09
C ALA A 197 -20.71 4.37 20.77
N ARG A 198 -20.44 5.18 21.81
CA ARG A 198 -19.82 6.49 21.66
C ARG A 198 -18.42 6.31 21.05
N TYR A 199 -18.02 7.21 20.14
CA TYR A 199 -16.70 7.22 19.50
C TYR A 199 -15.54 6.92 20.48
N GLY A 200 -15.51 7.59 21.63
CA GLY A 200 -14.48 7.37 22.65
C GLY A 200 -14.46 5.95 23.22
N HIS A 201 -15.63 5.32 23.42
CA HIS A 201 -15.68 3.93 23.88
C HIS A 201 -15.15 2.95 22.86
N THR A 202 -15.42 3.18 21.58
CA THR A 202 -14.91 2.35 20.48
C THR A 202 -13.40 2.50 20.34
N LEU A 203 -12.88 3.73 20.42
CA LEU A 203 -11.43 3.99 20.38
C LEU A 203 -10.71 3.34 21.57
N ILE A 204 -11.25 3.47 22.79
CA ILE A 204 -10.70 2.84 24.00
C ILE A 204 -10.73 1.30 23.87
N ALA A 205 -11.79 0.73 23.28
CA ALA A 205 -11.89 -0.70 23.03
C ALA A 205 -10.80 -1.16 22.04
N VAL A 206 -10.59 -0.43 20.94
CA VAL A 206 -9.52 -0.69 19.97
C VAL A 206 -8.14 -0.63 20.64
N LEU A 207 -7.87 0.40 21.43
CA LEU A 207 -6.61 0.54 22.16
C LEU A 207 -6.41 -0.57 23.19
N ARG A 208 -7.46 -0.98 23.89
CA ARG A 208 -7.42 -2.10 24.84
C ARG A 208 -7.15 -3.43 24.13
N ASP A 209 -7.84 -3.68 23.02
CA ASP A 209 -7.63 -4.89 22.21
C ASP A 209 -6.20 -4.93 21.64
N LEU A 210 -5.71 -3.80 21.15
CA LEU A 210 -4.33 -3.67 20.68
C LEU A 210 -3.35 -3.98 21.82
N TRP A 211 -3.59 -3.43 23.01
CA TRP A 211 -2.78 -3.72 24.20
C TRP A 211 -2.78 -5.19 24.60
N GLN A 212 -3.90 -5.89 24.45
CA GLN A 212 -3.97 -7.33 24.69
C GLN A 212 -3.17 -8.11 23.62
N VAL A 213 -3.26 -7.71 22.36
CA VAL A 213 -2.48 -8.29 21.26
C VAL A 213 -0.98 -8.10 21.52
N THR A 214 -0.53 -6.92 21.97
CA THR A 214 0.89 -6.68 22.28
C THR A 214 1.45 -7.58 23.38
N ARG A 215 0.61 -8.06 24.29
CA ARG A 215 1.00 -8.98 25.35
C ARG A 215 1.15 -10.43 24.89
N SER A 216 0.54 -10.79 23.77
CA SER A 216 0.73 -12.11 23.18
C SER A 216 2.04 -12.12 22.37
N ARG A 217 2.76 -13.25 22.42
CA ARG A 217 4.02 -13.41 21.67
C ARG A 217 3.80 -13.21 20.16
N ALA A 218 2.74 -13.80 19.60
CA ALA A 218 2.44 -13.68 18.18
C ALA A 218 2.10 -12.24 17.81
N GLY A 219 1.29 -11.55 18.62
CA GLY A 219 0.91 -10.16 18.42
C GLY A 219 2.09 -9.19 18.55
N TYR A 220 2.98 -9.41 19.53
CA TYR A 220 4.19 -8.61 19.67
C TYR A 220 5.11 -8.73 18.45
N LEU A 221 5.35 -9.96 17.96
CA LEU A 221 6.16 -10.18 16.76
C LEU A 221 5.50 -9.57 15.51
N ALA A 222 4.20 -9.68 15.37
CA ALA A 222 3.49 -9.06 14.27
C ALA A 222 3.55 -7.53 14.32
N LEU A 223 3.43 -6.90 15.50
CA LEU A 223 3.64 -5.47 15.67
C LEU A 223 5.06 -5.06 15.29
N LEU A 224 6.06 -5.82 15.76
CA LEU A 224 7.46 -5.56 15.43
C LEU A 224 7.68 -5.52 13.91
N ILE A 225 7.11 -6.48 13.17
CA ILE A 225 7.15 -6.52 11.71
C ILE A 225 6.56 -5.24 11.10
N CYS A 226 5.51 -4.66 11.69
CA CYS A 226 4.92 -3.42 11.20
C CYS A 226 5.83 -2.20 11.32
N PHE A 227 6.87 -2.24 12.14
CA PHE A 227 7.82 -1.13 12.32
C PHE A 227 9.19 -1.39 11.68
N LEU A 228 9.50 -2.64 11.36
CA LEU A 228 10.77 -3.00 10.72
C LEU A 228 10.67 -2.88 9.19
N PRO A 229 11.69 -2.35 8.51
CA PRO A 229 11.68 -2.15 7.07
C PRO A 229 12.02 -3.43 6.30
N ILE A 230 11.46 -4.57 6.73
CA ILE A 230 11.68 -5.86 6.08
C ILE A 230 10.83 -5.93 4.83
N GLY A 231 11.46 -5.82 3.66
CA GLY A 231 10.74 -5.89 2.40
C GLY A 231 9.65 -4.81 2.29
N SER A 232 9.96 -3.59 2.78
CA SER A 232 9.03 -2.45 2.74
C SER A 232 8.53 -2.13 1.34
N GLY A 233 9.38 -2.37 0.34
CA GLY A 233 9.12 -2.00 -1.04
C GLY A 233 9.19 -0.50 -1.29
N ALA A 234 9.81 0.27 -0.39
CA ALA A 234 9.83 1.73 -0.44
C ALA A 234 10.51 2.28 -1.69
N ALA A 235 11.59 1.66 -2.16
CA ALA A 235 12.27 2.05 -3.40
C ALA A 235 11.32 2.03 -4.61
N SER A 236 10.29 1.18 -4.61
CA SER A 236 9.31 1.14 -5.70
C SER A 236 8.56 2.46 -5.90
N ASN A 237 8.43 3.26 -4.85
CA ASN A 237 7.81 4.58 -4.91
C ASN A 237 8.69 5.62 -5.66
N LEU A 238 9.97 5.32 -5.83
CA LEU A 238 10.95 6.24 -6.42
C LEU A 238 11.43 5.80 -7.80
N TRP A 239 11.06 4.61 -8.30
CA TRP A 239 11.51 4.12 -9.60
C TRP A 239 11.31 5.12 -10.73
N ALA A 240 10.17 5.80 -10.77
CA ALA A 240 9.91 6.81 -11.78
C ALA A 240 10.80 8.04 -11.61
N ALA A 241 11.05 8.47 -10.38
CA ALA A 241 11.87 9.65 -10.07
C ALA A 241 13.37 9.43 -10.35
N VAL A 242 13.85 8.17 -10.24
CA VAL A 242 15.26 7.82 -10.49
C VAL A 242 15.50 7.19 -11.87
N ALA A 243 14.50 7.17 -12.73
CA ALA A 243 14.56 6.50 -14.03
C ALA A 243 15.70 7.01 -14.93
N ASP A 244 16.01 8.28 -14.86
CA ASP A 244 17.08 8.93 -15.62
C ASP A 244 18.46 8.37 -15.27
N ASP A 245 18.69 7.88 -14.06
CA ASP A 245 19.94 7.22 -13.66
C ASP A 245 20.23 5.95 -14.48
N TRP A 246 19.22 5.38 -15.10
CA TRP A 246 19.33 4.22 -16.01
C TRP A 246 18.98 4.57 -17.46
N HIS A 247 18.86 5.85 -17.80
CA HIS A 247 18.48 6.31 -19.14
C HIS A 247 17.13 5.74 -19.62
N ALA A 248 16.21 5.48 -18.69
CA ALA A 248 14.89 4.95 -19.00
C ALA A 248 13.96 6.06 -19.51
N THR A 249 13.28 5.79 -20.62
CA THR A 249 12.33 6.73 -21.22
C THR A 249 11.01 6.78 -20.47
N ALA A 250 10.22 7.86 -20.61
CA ALA A 250 8.89 7.98 -20.01
C ALA A 250 7.98 6.78 -20.39
N SER A 251 8.04 6.34 -21.64
CA SER A 251 7.30 5.18 -22.11
C SER A 251 7.71 3.87 -21.42
N THR A 252 9.00 3.67 -21.19
CA THR A 252 9.52 2.53 -20.41
C THR A 252 9.06 2.61 -18.97
N VAL A 253 9.17 3.78 -18.34
CA VAL A 253 8.69 4.00 -16.96
C VAL A 253 7.20 3.68 -16.86
N ALA A 254 6.37 4.24 -17.75
CA ALA A 254 4.93 4.01 -17.75
C ALA A 254 4.56 2.52 -17.87
N LEU A 255 5.23 1.80 -18.76
CA LEU A 255 4.98 0.37 -18.97
C LEU A 255 5.50 -0.49 -17.81
N VAL A 256 6.72 -0.26 -17.38
CA VAL A 256 7.43 -1.11 -16.42
C VAL A 256 6.96 -0.85 -15.00
N THR A 257 6.98 0.40 -14.52
CA THR A 257 6.56 0.73 -13.16
C THR A 257 5.05 0.78 -13.01
N GLY A 258 4.35 1.04 -14.10
CA GLY A 258 2.89 1.03 -14.15
C GLY A 258 2.35 -0.39 -14.40
N VAL A 259 2.10 -0.71 -15.66
CA VAL A 259 1.32 -1.90 -16.05
C VAL A 259 2.01 -3.21 -15.64
N PHE A 260 3.29 -3.39 -16.01
CA PHE A 260 3.96 -4.67 -15.78
C PHE A 260 4.27 -4.94 -14.31
N SER A 261 4.69 -3.93 -13.54
CA SER A 261 4.92 -4.10 -12.11
C SER A 261 3.65 -4.53 -11.37
N GLY A 262 2.48 -3.98 -11.72
CA GLY A 262 1.20 -4.41 -11.13
C GLY A 262 0.89 -5.88 -11.39
N ILE A 263 1.06 -6.34 -12.65
CA ILE A 263 0.83 -7.74 -13.04
C ILE A 263 1.84 -8.66 -12.33
N VAL A 264 3.12 -8.31 -12.39
CA VAL A 264 4.21 -9.11 -11.82
C VAL A 264 4.11 -9.19 -10.29
N SER A 265 3.73 -8.09 -9.62
CA SER A 265 3.45 -8.10 -8.17
C SER A 265 2.26 -9.00 -7.82
N ALA A 266 1.20 -8.99 -8.63
CA ALA A 266 0.06 -9.89 -8.42
C ALA A 266 0.46 -11.36 -8.52
N ILE A 267 1.28 -11.73 -9.52
CA ILE A 267 1.87 -13.07 -9.63
C ILE A 267 2.75 -13.38 -8.40
N GLY A 268 3.56 -12.43 -7.96
CA GLY A 268 4.35 -12.52 -6.74
C GLY A 268 3.49 -12.79 -5.50
N CYS A 269 2.35 -12.09 -5.35
CA CYS A 269 1.40 -12.33 -4.25
C CYS A 269 0.86 -13.77 -4.26
N LEU A 270 0.50 -14.29 -5.42
CA LEU A 270 0.02 -15.68 -5.55
C LEU A 270 1.13 -16.68 -5.17
N ALA A 271 2.32 -16.51 -5.72
CA ALA A 271 3.48 -17.36 -5.43
C ALA A 271 3.89 -17.28 -3.94
N GLY A 272 3.89 -16.08 -3.36
CA GLY A 272 4.20 -15.83 -1.96
C GLY A 272 3.18 -16.44 -1.00
N GLY A 273 1.89 -16.35 -1.32
CA GLY A 273 0.83 -17.01 -0.58
C GLY A 273 1.01 -18.52 -0.53
N TYR A 274 1.25 -19.14 -1.70
CA TYR A 274 1.51 -20.58 -1.82
C TYR A 274 2.79 -21.02 -1.08
N GLY A 275 3.85 -20.21 -1.15
CA GLY A 275 5.10 -20.45 -0.41
C GLY A 275 4.89 -20.34 1.11
N SER A 276 4.11 -19.37 1.56
CA SER A 276 3.79 -19.18 2.99
C SER A 276 2.91 -20.27 3.57
N ASP A 277 2.13 -20.98 2.74
CA ASP A 277 1.36 -22.15 3.19
C ASP A 277 2.23 -23.41 3.36
N ARG A 278 3.39 -23.46 2.69
CA ARG A 278 4.34 -24.60 2.75
C ARG A 278 5.48 -24.39 3.72
N LEU A 279 5.91 -23.16 3.90
CA LEU A 279 6.95 -22.76 4.84
C LEU A 279 6.27 -22.22 6.11
N ASP A 280 7.00 -22.21 7.21
CA ASP A 280 6.59 -21.39 8.35
C ASP A 280 6.48 -19.92 7.91
N ARG A 281 5.35 -19.27 8.20
CA ARG A 281 4.99 -17.93 7.70
C ARG A 281 6.04 -16.87 8.04
N LYS A 282 6.64 -16.94 9.23
CA LYS A 282 7.69 -16.02 9.67
C LYS A 282 8.99 -16.26 8.91
N THR A 283 9.31 -17.53 8.65
CA THR A 283 10.46 -17.93 7.84
C THR A 283 10.29 -17.48 6.39
N ALA A 284 9.09 -17.66 5.82
CA ALA A 284 8.77 -17.19 4.47
C ALA A 284 8.95 -15.67 4.36
N TYR A 285 8.38 -14.91 5.33
CA TYR A 285 8.51 -13.47 5.37
C TYR A 285 9.96 -12.99 5.45
N ALA A 286 10.77 -13.58 6.34
CA ALA A 286 12.19 -13.26 6.46
C ALA A 286 12.97 -13.61 5.18
N LEU A 287 12.69 -14.76 4.56
CA LEU A 287 13.32 -15.18 3.30
C LEU A 287 13.02 -14.19 2.16
N TYR A 288 11.75 -13.77 2.03
CA TYR A 288 11.37 -12.82 0.99
C TYR A 288 11.98 -11.43 1.24
N GLY A 289 12.13 -11.02 2.51
CA GLY A 289 12.88 -9.83 2.87
C GLY A 289 14.37 -9.91 2.46
N VAL A 290 15.01 -11.06 2.66
CA VAL A 290 16.39 -11.29 2.18
C VAL A 290 16.46 -11.19 0.65
N LEU A 291 15.52 -11.81 -0.05
CA LEU A 291 15.48 -11.72 -1.51
C LEU A 291 15.32 -10.27 -2.00
N MET A 292 14.53 -9.46 -1.28
CA MET A 292 14.37 -8.03 -1.58
C MET A 292 15.69 -7.28 -1.43
N ALA A 293 16.39 -7.48 -0.30
CA ALA A 293 17.69 -6.84 -0.06
C ALA A 293 18.73 -7.26 -1.11
N LEU A 294 18.77 -8.56 -1.46
CA LEU A 294 19.66 -9.06 -2.51
C LEU A 294 19.33 -8.48 -3.88
N CYS A 295 18.05 -8.33 -4.21
CA CYS A 295 17.62 -7.69 -5.46
C CYS A 295 18.08 -6.22 -5.52
N ALA A 296 17.93 -5.47 -4.44
CA ALA A 296 18.38 -4.08 -4.37
C ALA A 296 19.90 -3.96 -4.54
N VAL A 297 20.68 -4.81 -3.85
CA VAL A 297 22.16 -4.85 -4.00
C VAL A 297 22.55 -5.23 -5.43
N ALA A 298 21.91 -6.25 -6.00
CA ALA A 298 22.19 -6.68 -7.39
C ALA A 298 21.92 -5.56 -8.38
N MET A 299 20.82 -4.82 -8.22
CA MET A 299 20.51 -3.64 -9.04
C MET A 299 21.52 -2.51 -8.82
N ALA A 300 22.01 -2.29 -7.59
CA ALA A 300 23.03 -1.29 -7.30
C ALA A 300 24.35 -1.54 -8.03
N LEU A 301 24.70 -2.81 -8.20
CA LEU A 301 25.94 -3.27 -8.86
C LEU A 301 25.78 -3.43 -10.39
N ALA A 302 24.54 -3.46 -10.88
CA ALA A 302 24.28 -3.66 -12.30
C ALA A 302 24.67 -2.42 -13.14
N PRO A 303 24.99 -2.61 -14.44
CA PRO A 303 25.19 -1.50 -15.37
C PRO A 303 23.96 -0.57 -15.44
N ARG A 304 24.19 0.73 -15.60
CA ARG A 304 23.14 1.77 -15.70
C ARG A 304 22.57 1.78 -17.13
N THR A 305 21.72 0.82 -17.45
CA THR A 305 21.05 0.69 -18.74
C THR A 305 19.54 0.55 -18.55
N GLU A 306 18.77 0.98 -19.53
CA GLU A 306 17.32 0.82 -19.56
C GLU A 306 16.89 -0.63 -19.40
N PHE A 307 17.63 -1.58 -19.98
CA PHE A 307 17.35 -3.02 -19.82
C PHE A 307 17.48 -3.47 -18.35
N MET A 308 18.51 -3.02 -17.63
CA MET A 308 18.68 -3.35 -16.22
C MET A 308 17.61 -2.68 -15.35
N TYR A 309 17.18 -1.47 -15.70
CA TYR A 309 16.03 -0.84 -15.06
C TYR A 309 14.77 -1.71 -15.18
N ILE A 310 14.44 -2.15 -16.39
CA ILE A 310 13.29 -3.04 -16.65
C ILE A 310 13.40 -4.33 -15.83
N LEU A 311 14.53 -5.01 -15.94
CA LEU A 311 14.76 -6.31 -15.29
C LEU A 311 14.60 -6.22 -13.76
N PHE A 312 15.30 -5.27 -13.13
CA PHE A 312 15.31 -5.20 -11.68
C PHE A 312 14.05 -4.57 -11.10
N THR A 313 13.42 -3.62 -11.78
CA THR A 313 12.12 -3.08 -11.35
C THR A 313 11.05 -4.18 -11.34
N LEU A 314 11.01 -5.03 -12.35
CA LEU A 314 10.07 -6.16 -12.39
C LEU A 314 10.43 -7.27 -11.39
N ALA A 315 11.72 -7.59 -11.23
CA ALA A 315 12.18 -8.54 -10.21
C ALA A 315 11.81 -8.06 -8.80
N TYR A 316 12.04 -6.78 -8.53
CA TYR A 316 11.68 -6.15 -7.26
C TYR A 316 10.17 -6.20 -7.03
N ALA A 317 9.35 -5.88 -8.03
CA ALA A 317 7.91 -5.94 -7.97
C ALA A 317 7.40 -7.37 -7.67
N PHE A 318 8.00 -8.40 -8.26
CA PHE A 318 7.68 -9.79 -7.96
C PHE A 318 7.95 -10.13 -6.49
N ILE A 319 9.15 -9.77 -6.00
CA ILE A 319 9.56 -10.06 -4.62
C ILE A 319 8.70 -9.26 -3.63
N GLN A 320 8.32 -8.03 -3.97
CA GLN A 320 7.38 -7.23 -3.18
C GLN A 320 6.03 -7.96 -3.03
N GLY A 321 5.52 -8.54 -4.12
CA GLY A 321 4.32 -9.37 -4.07
C GLY A 321 4.46 -10.57 -3.11
N LEU A 322 5.59 -11.29 -3.15
CA LEU A 322 5.90 -12.38 -2.21
C LEU A 322 5.82 -11.88 -0.76
N THR A 323 6.44 -10.73 -0.48
CA THR A 323 6.54 -10.15 0.86
C THR A 323 5.17 -9.71 1.39
N TYR A 324 4.34 -9.09 0.55
CA TYR A 324 2.98 -8.67 0.91
C TYR A 324 2.08 -9.85 1.29
N ALA A 325 2.18 -10.96 0.52
CA ALA A 325 1.43 -12.17 0.84
C ALA A 325 1.88 -12.77 2.17
N ALA A 326 3.19 -12.89 2.41
CA ALA A 326 3.74 -13.42 3.64
C ALA A 326 3.42 -12.53 4.86
N PHE A 327 3.51 -11.20 4.71
CA PHE A 327 3.11 -10.24 5.74
C PHE A 327 1.65 -10.46 6.15
N THR A 328 0.73 -10.50 5.18
CA THR A 328 -0.70 -10.75 5.42
C THR A 328 -0.90 -12.06 6.17
N ALA A 329 -0.21 -13.13 5.79
CA ALA A 329 -0.31 -14.43 6.45
C ALA A 329 0.18 -14.39 7.92
N VAL A 330 1.28 -13.68 8.20
CA VAL A 330 1.81 -13.50 9.57
C VAL A 330 0.84 -12.69 10.44
N VAL A 331 0.27 -11.62 9.88
CA VAL A 331 -0.69 -10.77 10.60
C VAL A 331 -1.97 -11.55 10.91
N LEU A 332 -2.53 -12.28 9.94
CA LEU A 332 -3.73 -13.10 10.16
C LEU A 332 -3.52 -14.18 11.22
N GLU A 333 -2.31 -14.79 11.28
CA GLU A 333 -1.95 -15.72 12.35
C GLU A 333 -1.93 -15.05 13.73
N ALA A 334 -1.42 -13.82 13.80
CA ALA A 334 -1.29 -13.07 15.05
C ALA A 334 -2.63 -12.59 15.61
N ILE A 335 -3.58 -12.24 14.74
CA ILE A 335 -4.87 -11.66 15.12
C ILE A 335 -5.82 -12.73 15.72
N GLY A 336 -5.72 -13.98 15.27
CA GLY A 336 -6.60 -15.06 15.70
C GLY A 336 -8.09 -14.84 15.35
N HIS A 337 -8.96 -15.59 16.02
CA HIS A 337 -10.43 -15.47 15.86
C HIS A 337 -10.98 -14.36 16.75
N GLY A 338 -11.92 -13.55 16.23
CA GLY A 338 -12.65 -12.48 16.95
C GLY A 338 -12.12 -11.07 16.67
N ALA A 339 -13.05 -10.11 16.44
CA ALA A 339 -12.78 -8.70 16.08
C ALA A 339 -11.70 -8.51 15.00
N ALA A 340 -11.59 -9.48 14.10
CA ALA A 340 -10.48 -9.61 13.16
C ALA A 340 -10.34 -8.38 12.24
N ALA A 341 -11.47 -7.78 11.81
CA ALA A 341 -11.44 -6.63 10.90
C ALA A 341 -10.75 -5.41 11.52
N THR A 342 -11.11 -5.03 12.76
CA THR A 342 -10.50 -3.88 13.45
C THR A 342 -9.02 -4.11 13.72
N LYS A 343 -8.64 -5.31 14.19
CA LYS A 343 -7.24 -5.66 14.45
C LYS A 343 -6.42 -5.65 13.15
N TYR A 344 -6.95 -6.24 12.07
CA TYR A 344 -6.30 -6.23 10.77
C TYR A 344 -6.03 -4.79 10.29
N ASN A 345 -7.02 -3.90 10.43
CA ASN A 345 -6.86 -2.51 10.05
C ASN A 345 -5.75 -1.78 10.83
N VAL A 346 -5.58 -2.09 12.13
CA VAL A 346 -4.47 -1.53 12.91
C VAL A 346 -3.11 -1.99 12.35
N PHE A 347 -2.92 -3.29 12.13
CA PHE A 347 -1.67 -3.82 11.58
C PHE A 347 -1.41 -3.29 10.16
N ALA A 348 -2.43 -3.28 9.30
CA ALA A 348 -2.35 -2.72 7.95
C ALA A 348 -2.03 -1.22 7.95
N SER A 349 -2.52 -0.46 8.93
CA SER A 349 -2.18 0.95 9.09
C SER A 349 -0.72 1.14 9.49
N LEU A 350 -0.27 0.40 10.50
CA LEU A 350 1.09 0.51 11.02
C LEU A 350 2.14 0.03 10.02
N SER A 351 1.81 -0.93 9.15
CA SER A 351 2.72 -1.41 8.10
C SER A 351 3.05 -0.37 7.02
N ASN A 352 2.29 0.71 6.94
CA ASN A 352 2.63 1.85 6.08
C ASN A 352 3.77 2.71 6.65
N MET A 353 4.06 2.60 7.96
CA MET A 353 5.10 3.39 8.60
C MET A 353 6.51 3.11 8.03
N PRO A 354 6.97 1.83 7.90
CA PRO A 354 8.25 1.56 7.27
C PRO A 354 8.30 1.99 5.80
N ILE A 355 7.21 1.91 5.05
CA ILE A 355 7.17 2.41 3.69
C ILE A 355 7.40 3.93 3.69
N ALA A 356 6.71 4.66 4.56
CA ALA A 356 6.80 6.11 4.63
C ALA A 356 8.22 6.59 4.99
N TYR A 357 8.80 6.11 6.11
CA TYR A 357 10.11 6.59 6.51
C TYR A 357 11.24 6.08 5.59
N MET A 358 11.13 4.86 5.05
CA MET A 358 12.13 4.36 4.10
C MET A 358 12.08 5.13 2.78
N THR A 359 10.91 5.50 2.28
CA THR A 359 10.83 6.36 1.07
C THR A 359 11.61 7.66 1.25
N VAL A 360 11.53 8.31 2.44
CA VAL A 360 12.32 9.51 2.75
C VAL A 360 13.82 9.21 2.85
N VAL A 361 14.17 8.12 3.54
CA VAL A 361 15.57 7.68 3.70
C VAL A 361 16.20 7.36 2.35
N ASP A 362 15.47 6.68 1.47
CA ASP A 362 15.92 6.31 0.13
C ASP A 362 16.13 7.55 -0.74
N GLY A 363 15.21 8.54 -0.67
CA GLY A 363 15.36 9.82 -1.36
C GLY A 363 16.59 10.58 -0.89
N TRP A 364 16.79 10.69 0.43
CA TRP A 364 17.98 11.30 1.01
C TRP A 364 19.28 10.59 0.62
N ALA A 365 19.26 9.24 0.58
CA ALA A 365 20.41 8.44 0.16
C ALA A 365 20.72 8.64 -1.33
N HIS A 366 19.68 8.80 -2.16
CA HIS A 366 19.85 9.13 -3.58
C HIS A 366 20.54 10.48 -3.77
N GLU A 367 20.14 11.52 -3.05
CA GLU A 367 20.75 12.85 -3.15
C GLU A 367 22.24 12.86 -2.79
N ARG A 368 22.66 12.00 -1.84
CA ARG A 368 24.04 11.95 -1.37
C ARG A 368 24.94 11.01 -2.15
N TRP A 369 24.40 9.89 -2.59
CA TRP A 369 25.19 8.79 -3.16
C TRP A 369 24.61 8.24 -4.47
N GLY A 370 23.62 8.93 -5.05
CA GLY A 370 22.95 8.51 -6.27
C GLY A 370 22.13 7.22 -6.10
N ALA A 371 21.73 6.63 -7.23
CA ALA A 371 20.91 5.44 -7.25
C ALA A 371 21.53 4.21 -6.53
N ALA A 372 22.86 4.07 -6.56
CA ALA A 372 23.54 3.02 -5.80
C ALA A 372 23.38 3.23 -4.29
N GLY A 373 23.43 4.48 -3.82
CA GLY A 373 23.22 4.84 -2.43
C GLY A 373 21.83 4.47 -1.94
N LEU A 374 20.79 4.88 -2.68
CA LEU A 374 19.41 4.51 -2.41
C LEU A 374 19.24 2.99 -2.21
N LEU A 375 19.67 2.20 -3.19
CA LEU A 375 19.51 0.74 -3.19
C LEU A 375 20.30 0.06 -2.07
N ASN A 376 21.52 0.50 -1.79
CA ASN A 376 22.34 -0.08 -0.72
C ASN A 376 21.80 0.28 0.66
N VAL A 377 21.26 1.49 0.84
CA VAL A 377 20.65 1.92 2.10
C VAL A 377 19.37 1.12 2.37
N GLU A 378 18.49 0.97 1.38
CA GLU A 378 17.29 0.13 1.52
C GLU A 378 17.67 -1.31 1.88
N ALA A 379 18.63 -1.91 1.19
CA ALA A 379 19.11 -3.25 1.48
C ALA A 379 19.70 -3.38 2.89
N ALA A 380 20.48 -2.40 3.35
CA ALA A 380 21.09 -2.40 4.68
C ALA A 380 20.02 -2.30 5.78
N PHE A 381 19.05 -1.39 5.66
CA PHE A 381 17.95 -1.27 6.61
C PHE A 381 17.07 -2.53 6.62
N GLY A 382 16.77 -3.11 5.44
CA GLY A 382 16.07 -4.38 5.32
C GLY A 382 16.80 -5.52 6.04
N ALA A 383 18.12 -5.64 5.83
CA ALA A 383 18.95 -6.66 6.48
C ALA A 383 19.00 -6.48 8.01
N VAL A 384 19.18 -5.25 8.50
CA VAL A 384 19.12 -4.93 9.94
C VAL A 384 17.75 -5.31 10.51
N GLY A 385 16.66 -4.96 9.82
CA GLY A 385 15.30 -5.34 10.20
C GLY A 385 15.14 -6.85 10.35
N ILE A 386 15.63 -7.63 9.39
CA ILE A 386 15.60 -9.11 9.42
C ILE A 386 16.39 -9.66 10.61
N VAL A 387 17.61 -9.17 10.84
CA VAL A 387 18.45 -9.61 11.97
C VAL A 387 17.75 -9.33 13.30
N LEU A 388 17.19 -8.14 13.47
CA LEU A 388 16.43 -7.76 14.67
C LEU A 388 15.20 -8.67 14.86
N PHE A 389 14.45 -8.90 13.78
CA PHE A 389 13.28 -9.78 13.81
C PHE A 389 13.64 -11.20 14.25
N ILE A 390 14.68 -11.79 13.65
CA ILE A 390 15.15 -13.13 13.99
C ILE A 390 15.65 -13.18 15.44
N ALA A 391 16.47 -12.22 15.85
CA ALA A 391 17.02 -12.16 17.22
C ALA A 391 15.90 -12.11 18.27
N ILE A 392 14.88 -11.28 18.05
CA ILE A 392 13.73 -11.15 18.97
C ILE A 392 12.85 -12.39 18.91
N ALA A 393 12.61 -12.98 17.73
CA ALA A 393 11.86 -14.21 17.58
C ALA A 393 12.52 -15.38 18.32
N VAL A 394 13.86 -15.47 18.30
CA VAL A 394 14.61 -16.49 19.04
C VAL A 394 14.61 -16.21 20.55
N ALA A 395 14.87 -14.96 20.96
CA ALA A 395 14.88 -14.57 22.37
C ALA A 395 13.53 -14.83 23.06
N THR A 396 12.43 -14.56 22.36
CA THR A 396 11.07 -14.83 22.87
C THR A 396 10.73 -16.33 22.88
N LYS A 397 11.40 -17.16 22.08
CA LYS A 397 11.25 -18.63 22.12
C LYS A 397 11.77 -19.25 23.43
N ARG A 398 12.80 -18.65 24.00
CA ARG A 398 13.52 -19.19 25.16
C ARG A 398 12.91 -18.83 26.53
N ARG A 399 11.88 -18.01 26.59
CA ARG A 399 11.14 -17.75 27.85
C ARG A 399 9.97 -18.76 27.93
N PRO A 400 10.08 -19.82 28.76
CA PRO A 400 8.90 -20.61 29.10
C PRO A 400 7.90 -19.68 29.79
N ALA A 401 6.60 -19.87 29.52
CA ALA A 401 5.56 -19.20 30.29
C ALA A 401 5.87 -19.42 31.77
N ALA A 402 6.16 -18.35 32.49
CA ALA A 402 6.24 -18.41 33.93
C ALA A 402 4.91 -18.98 34.40
N ALA A 403 4.94 -20.16 35.01
CA ALA A 403 3.80 -20.79 35.59
C ALA A 403 3.14 -19.76 36.53
N THR A 404 1.97 -19.32 36.18
CA THR A 404 1.09 -18.64 37.13
C THR A 404 0.69 -19.67 38.17
N LEU A 405 1.37 -19.62 39.32
CA LEU A 405 0.89 -20.18 40.57
C LEU A 405 -0.29 -19.36 41.07
#